data_bac047d1fad53e000b8f6992145e3b18
#
_entry.id   bac047d1fad53e000b8f6992145e3b18
#
_cell.length_a   1.000
_cell.length_b   1.000
_cell.length_c   1.000
_cell.angle_alpha   90.00
_cell.angle_beta   90.00
_cell.angle_gamma   90.00
#
_symmetry.space_group_name_H-M   'P 1'
#
loop_
_entity.id
_entity.type
_entity.pdbx_description
1 polymer ?
#
loop_
_entity_poly.entity_id
_entity_poly.type
_entity_poly.pdbx_seq_one_letter_code
_entity_poly.pdbx_strand_id
1 'polypeptide(L)'
;IASLLSTLSDKELALAFRLIPKDKAAEVFSNMDTSMQTYLVTMFTEKELKELLDDLYMDDTVDMLEELPANLVKRILATVSASDRSMINQLLNYPEDSAGSIMTTEYVDLREEMTVGQAMAHIKKTGIHKETIYTCYITERRKLVGIVSAKDLMTTDDNVPIKDLMETEIISVYTHADQEQVAQLFTKYDLLALPVIDQDGRMVGIVTFDDAM
;
A
#
# COMPACT_ATOMS: atom_id res chain seq x y z
N ILE A 1 -19.91 4.30 -0.69
CA ILE A 1 -20.20 4.78 0.67
C ILE A 1 -19.70 6.23 0.81
N ALA A 2 -18.44 6.55 0.49
CA ALA A 2 -17.89 7.90 0.57
C ALA A 2 -18.81 8.95 -0.10
N SER A 3 -19.27 8.70 -1.33
CA SER A 3 -20.20 9.58 -2.06
C SER A 3 -21.55 9.82 -1.37
N LEU A 4 -22.02 8.86 -0.56
CA LEU A 4 -23.25 9.06 0.23
C LEU A 4 -22.96 9.93 1.46
N LEU A 5 -21.78 9.76 2.07
CA LEU A 5 -21.37 10.53 3.23
C LEU A 5 -21.12 12.01 2.89
N SER A 6 -20.73 12.32 1.66
CA SER A 6 -20.55 13.72 1.21
C SER A 6 -21.85 14.56 1.16
N THR A 7 -22.99 13.90 1.26
CA THR A 7 -24.31 14.60 1.32
C THR A 7 -24.75 14.96 2.73
N LEU A 8 -24.00 14.51 3.75
CA LEU A 8 -24.32 14.73 5.17
C LEU A 8 -23.73 16.04 5.68
N SER A 9 -24.34 16.60 6.71
CA SER A 9 -23.72 17.68 7.45
C SER A 9 -22.53 17.16 8.27
N ASP A 10 -21.59 18.03 8.62
CA ASP A 10 -20.39 17.69 9.38
C ASP A 10 -20.68 16.84 10.63
N LYS A 11 -21.71 17.19 11.42
CA LYS A 11 -22.07 16.45 12.62
C LYS A 11 -22.61 15.05 12.30
N GLU A 12 -23.38 14.93 11.23
CA GLU A 12 -23.92 13.65 10.77
C GLU A 12 -22.82 12.78 10.18
N LEU A 13 -21.86 13.38 9.47
CA LEU A 13 -20.70 12.70 8.91
C LEU A 13 -19.90 11.96 9.99
N ALA A 14 -19.51 12.64 11.07
CA ALA A 14 -18.74 12.02 12.15
C ALA A 14 -19.50 10.88 12.85
N LEU A 15 -20.83 11.02 13.00
CA LEU A 15 -21.67 9.97 13.59
C LEU A 15 -21.83 8.79 12.63
N ALA A 16 -22.09 9.06 11.34
CA ALA A 16 -22.26 8.04 10.32
C ALA A 16 -20.97 7.25 10.10
N PHE A 17 -19.82 7.92 10.09
CA PHE A 17 -18.51 7.27 9.94
C PHE A 17 -18.25 6.25 11.06
N ARG A 18 -18.60 6.56 12.31
CA ARG A 18 -18.47 5.65 13.46
C ARG A 18 -19.34 4.39 13.37
N LEU A 19 -20.36 4.39 12.51
CA LEU A 19 -21.20 3.22 12.24
C LEU A 19 -20.66 2.30 11.14
N ILE A 20 -19.62 2.74 10.42
CA ILE A 20 -18.97 1.92 9.40
C ILE A 20 -18.22 0.77 10.09
N PRO A 21 -18.34 -0.47 9.59
CA PRO A 21 -17.55 -1.59 10.07
C PRO A 21 -16.05 -1.27 9.99
N LYS A 22 -15.27 -1.65 11.01
CA LYS A 22 -13.84 -1.33 11.11
C LYS A 22 -13.03 -1.79 9.90
N ASP A 23 -13.33 -2.98 9.40
CA ASP A 23 -12.72 -3.57 8.21
C ASP A 23 -12.94 -2.79 6.90
N LYS A 24 -13.81 -1.79 6.92
CA LYS A 24 -14.14 -0.93 5.78
C LYS A 24 -13.90 0.55 6.04
N ALA A 25 -13.58 0.91 7.26
CA ALA A 25 -13.46 2.32 7.63
C ALA A 25 -12.29 3.01 6.93
N ALA A 26 -11.15 2.33 6.84
CA ALA A 26 -9.96 2.83 6.15
C ALA A 26 -10.22 3.03 4.65
N GLU A 27 -10.73 2.03 3.94
CA GLU A 27 -11.12 2.09 2.53
C GLU A 27 -12.15 3.20 2.24
N VAL A 28 -13.11 3.39 3.13
CA VAL A 28 -14.10 4.47 2.96
C VAL A 28 -13.46 5.83 3.19
N PHE A 29 -12.55 5.93 4.16
CA PHE A 29 -11.86 7.17 4.50
C PHE A 29 -10.90 7.62 3.40
N SER A 30 -10.09 6.73 2.82
CA SER A 30 -9.17 7.07 1.72
C SER A 30 -9.92 7.60 0.48
N ASN A 31 -11.12 7.09 0.22
CA ASN A 31 -11.99 7.56 -0.87
C ASN A 31 -12.82 8.83 -0.55
N MET A 32 -12.58 9.51 0.56
CA MET A 32 -13.24 10.80 0.87
C MET A 32 -12.43 11.98 0.32
N ASP A 33 -13.14 13.09 0.06
CA ASP A 33 -12.44 14.33 -0.24
C ASP A 33 -11.70 14.90 0.99
N THR A 34 -10.66 15.69 0.75
CA THR A 34 -9.77 16.29 1.75
C THR A 34 -10.52 17.06 2.83
N SER A 35 -11.64 17.71 2.48
CA SER A 35 -12.43 18.49 3.46
C SER A 35 -13.09 17.59 4.49
N MET A 36 -13.62 16.44 4.05
CA MET A 36 -14.23 15.43 4.91
C MET A 36 -13.17 14.74 5.79
N GLN A 37 -12.03 14.37 5.19
CA GLN A 37 -10.90 13.78 5.93
C GLN A 37 -10.38 14.74 7.00
N THR A 38 -10.15 16.02 6.64
CA THR A 38 -9.74 17.06 7.58
C THR A 38 -10.70 17.20 8.76
N TYR A 39 -12.00 17.24 8.47
CA TYR A 39 -13.02 17.31 9.50
C TYR A 39 -13.01 16.09 10.43
N LEU A 40 -13.01 14.88 9.87
CA LEU A 40 -12.99 13.64 10.63
C LEU A 40 -11.73 13.53 11.50
N VAL A 41 -10.55 13.81 10.94
CA VAL A 41 -9.29 13.82 11.71
C VAL A 41 -9.38 14.80 12.90
N THR A 42 -10.02 15.96 12.73
CA THR A 42 -10.22 16.91 13.81
C THR A 42 -11.15 16.38 14.90
N MET A 43 -12.18 15.61 14.53
CA MET A 43 -13.21 15.10 15.44
C MET A 43 -12.84 13.78 16.12
N PHE A 44 -11.86 13.04 15.59
CA PHE A 44 -11.45 11.77 16.17
C PHE A 44 -10.70 11.95 17.49
N THR A 45 -10.92 11.01 18.40
CA THR A 45 -10.05 10.81 19.56
C THR A 45 -8.72 10.22 19.11
N GLU A 46 -7.67 10.29 19.96
CA GLU A 46 -6.37 9.69 19.68
C GLU A 46 -6.49 8.17 19.41
N LYS A 47 -7.43 7.50 20.08
CA LYS A 47 -7.68 6.09 19.88
C LYS A 47 -8.30 5.80 18.51
N GLU A 48 -9.34 6.56 18.14
CA GLU A 48 -10.01 6.41 16.83
C GLU A 48 -9.05 6.72 15.70
N LEU A 49 -8.24 7.77 15.84
CA LEU A 49 -7.23 8.14 14.86
C LEU A 49 -6.18 7.04 14.69
N LYS A 50 -5.68 6.49 15.81
CA LYS A 50 -4.72 5.39 15.76
C LYS A 50 -5.31 4.14 15.10
N GLU A 51 -6.52 3.74 15.48
CA GLU A 51 -7.19 2.58 14.88
C GLU A 51 -7.38 2.76 13.36
N LEU A 52 -7.70 3.95 12.90
CA LEU A 52 -7.82 4.26 11.47
C LEU A 52 -6.47 4.17 10.76
N LEU A 53 -5.43 4.79 11.32
CA LEU A 53 -4.08 4.82 10.73
C LEU A 53 -3.41 3.43 10.71
N ASP A 54 -3.73 2.56 11.68
CA ASP A 54 -3.22 1.19 11.72
C ASP A 54 -3.83 0.31 10.58
N ASP A 55 -4.97 0.73 10.00
CA ASP A 55 -5.70 0.02 8.94
C ASP A 55 -5.57 0.71 7.55
N LEU A 56 -5.06 1.96 7.47
CA LEU A 56 -4.77 2.65 6.21
C LEU A 56 -3.46 2.13 5.59
N TYR A 57 -3.43 2.03 4.27
CA TYR A 57 -2.19 1.79 3.55
C TYR A 57 -1.26 3.00 3.60
N MET A 58 0.01 2.76 3.34
CA MET A 58 1.05 3.79 3.56
C MET A 58 0.95 4.93 2.55
N ASP A 59 0.63 4.64 1.29
CA ASP A 59 0.35 5.61 0.24
C ASP A 59 -0.85 6.50 0.59
N ASP A 60 -2.02 5.91 0.91
CA ASP A 60 -3.21 6.63 1.40
C ASP A 60 -2.89 7.55 2.59
N THR A 61 -2.02 7.09 3.49
CA THR A 61 -1.58 7.89 4.65
C THR A 61 -0.72 9.06 4.21
N VAL A 62 0.17 8.88 3.25
CA VAL A 62 1.06 9.93 2.73
C VAL A 62 0.25 10.97 1.96
N ASP A 63 -0.61 10.55 1.04
CA ASP A 63 -1.49 11.42 0.25
C ASP A 63 -2.34 12.31 1.14
N MET A 64 -2.98 11.71 2.16
CA MET A 64 -3.72 12.47 3.16
C MET A 64 -2.84 13.51 3.87
N LEU A 65 -1.60 13.16 4.23
CA LEU A 65 -0.70 14.06 4.97
C LEU A 65 -0.24 15.24 4.12
N GLU A 66 -0.09 15.08 2.81
CA GLU A 66 0.30 16.15 1.89
C GLU A 66 -0.78 17.24 1.79
N GLU A 67 -2.04 16.84 1.92
CA GLU A 67 -3.19 17.73 1.80
C GLU A 67 -3.66 18.36 3.13
N LEU A 68 -3.26 17.77 4.27
CA LEU A 68 -3.75 18.20 5.57
C LEU A 68 -3.02 19.45 6.13
N PRO A 69 -3.70 20.29 6.92
CA PRO A 69 -3.06 21.38 7.67
C PRO A 69 -1.96 20.89 8.61
N ALA A 70 -0.85 21.61 8.72
CA ALA A 70 0.37 21.24 9.45
C ALA A 70 0.15 20.85 10.94
N ASN A 71 -0.88 21.39 11.59
CA ASN A 71 -1.23 21.01 12.95
C ASN A 71 -1.83 19.60 13.04
N LEU A 72 -2.60 19.16 12.02
CA LEU A 72 -3.14 17.81 11.94
C LEU A 72 -2.07 16.82 11.52
N VAL A 73 -1.19 17.17 10.58
CA VAL A 73 0.01 16.39 10.23
C VAL A 73 0.83 16.07 11.48
N LYS A 74 1.14 17.07 12.32
CA LYS A 74 1.87 16.85 13.58
C LYS A 74 1.14 15.91 14.53
N ARG A 75 -0.18 16.00 14.59
CA ARG A 75 -1.02 15.14 15.42
C ARG A 75 -0.96 13.70 14.92
N ILE A 76 -1.11 13.45 13.63
CA ILE A 76 -1.02 12.14 13.01
C ILE A 76 0.37 11.53 13.25
N LEU A 77 1.44 12.27 12.93
CA LEU A 77 2.81 11.81 13.14
C LEU A 77 3.15 11.53 14.62
N ALA A 78 2.44 12.12 15.57
CA ALA A 78 2.59 11.80 16.98
C ALA A 78 1.86 10.50 17.38
N THR A 79 0.84 10.10 16.62
CA THR A 79 -0.01 8.93 16.89
C THR A 79 0.58 7.64 16.34
N VAL A 80 1.22 7.68 15.18
CA VAL A 80 1.84 6.52 14.51
C VAL A 80 3.11 6.04 15.21
N SER A 81 3.50 4.79 14.96
CA SER A 81 4.73 4.20 15.49
C SER A 81 6.00 4.94 15.00
N ALA A 82 7.13 4.74 15.66
CA ALA A 82 8.41 5.33 15.22
C ALA A 82 8.87 4.78 13.87
N SER A 83 8.56 3.50 13.56
CA SER A 83 8.85 2.88 12.26
C SER A 83 8.02 3.50 11.14
N ASP A 84 6.69 3.62 11.35
CA ASP A 84 5.78 4.17 10.35
C ASP A 84 6.05 5.64 10.10
N ARG A 85 6.36 6.42 11.16
CA ARG A 85 6.81 7.80 11.02
C ARG A 85 8.07 7.93 10.18
N SER A 86 9.04 7.01 10.34
CA SER A 86 10.25 7.01 9.53
C SER A 86 9.95 6.68 8.07
N MET A 87 9.03 5.74 7.84
CA MET A 87 8.58 5.36 6.50
C MET A 87 7.82 6.52 5.84
N ILE A 88 6.84 7.10 6.51
CA ILE A 88 6.09 8.28 6.04
C ILE A 88 7.06 9.41 5.63
N ASN A 89 8.02 9.74 6.51
CA ASN A 89 9.00 10.78 6.19
C ASN A 89 9.89 10.40 5.00
N GLN A 90 10.16 9.13 4.76
CA GLN A 90 10.89 8.69 3.59
C GLN A 90 10.05 8.87 2.32
N LEU A 91 8.79 8.49 2.34
CA LEU A 91 7.87 8.60 1.21
C LEU A 91 7.63 10.07 0.83
N LEU A 92 7.36 10.93 1.81
CA LEU A 92 7.22 12.39 1.62
C LEU A 92 8.47 13.10 1.05
N ASN A 93 9.62 12.44 1.02
CA ASN A 93 10.83 12.99 0.40
C ASN A 93 11.04 12.57 -1.07
N TYR A 94 10.21 11.69 -1.62
CA TYR A 94 10.26 11.41 -3.05
C TYR A 94 9.69 12.60 -3.84
N PRO A 95 10.17 12.84 -5.06
CA PRO A 95 9.59 13.87 -5.91
C PRO A 95 8.10 13.58 -6.18
N GLU A 96 7.28 14.62 -6.23
CA GLU A 96 5.90 14.53 -6.73
C GLU A 96 5.88 13.85 -8.10
N ASP A 97 4.80 13.15 -8.43
CA ASP A 97 4.61 12.42 -9.68
C ASP A 97 5.70 11.37 -9.98
N SER A 98 6.38 10.84 -8.95
CA SER A 98 7.35 9.76 -9.09
C SER A 98 6.78 8.41 -8.62
N ALA A 99 7.33 7.30 -9.11
CA ALA A 99 6.96 5.97 -8.61
C ALA A 99 7.11 5.83 -7.09
N GLY A 100 8.06 6.55 -6.51
CA GLY A 100 8.30 6.55 -5.07
C GLY A 100 7.25 7.30 -4.26
N SER A 101 6.59 8.33 -4.84
CA SER A 101 5.53 9.08 -4.15
C SER A 101 4.18 8.35 -4.19
N ILE A 102 3.92 7.58 -5.25
CA ILE A 102 2.66 6.85 -5.43
C ILE A 102 2.74 5.36 -5.07
N MET A 103 3.83 4.88 -4.47
CA MET A 103 4.00 3.47 -4.12
C MET A 103 3.47 3.16 -2.73
N THR A 104 2.92 1.97 -2.58
CA THR A 104 2.63 1.37 -1.28
C THR A 104 3.75 0.41 -0.85
N THR A 105 3.90 0.20 0.46
CA THR A 105 4.88 -0.74 1.03
C THR A 105 4.26 -2.08 1.45
N GLU A 106 2.96 -2.21 1.32
CA GLU A 106 2.16 -3.35 1.75
C GLU A 106 2.08 -4.45 0.67
N TYR A 107 3.21 -4.97 0.24
CA TYR A 107 3.29 -6.09 -0.71
C TYR A 107 3.64 -7.42 -0.03
N VAL A 108 3.42 -8.54 -0.72
CA VAL A 108 3.80 -9.88 -0.25
C VAL A 108 5.26 -10.15 -0.61
N ASP A 109 6.12 -10.24 0.42
CA ASP A 109 7.53 -10.62 0.28
C ASP A 109 7.72 -12.11 0.62
N LEU A 110 8.32 -12.84 -0.29
CA LEU A 110 8.66 -14.25 -0.17
C LEU A 110 10.17 -14.46 -0.32
N ARG A 111 10.64 -15.65 0.06
CA ARG A 111 12.04 -16.06 -0.11
C ARG A 111 12.14 -17.26 -1.03
N GLU A 112 13.19 -17.33 -1.82
CA GLU A 112 13.40 -18.39 -2.80
C GLU A 112 13.51 -19.80 -2.20
N GLU A 113 13.98 -19.89 -0.93
CA GLU A 113 14.11 -21.16 -0.24
C GLU A 113 12.77 -21.70 0.33
N MET A 114 11.72 -20.88 0.37
CA MET A 114 10.40 -21.33 0.78
C MET A 114 9.85 -22.36 -0.20
N THR A 115 9.05 -23.30 0.32
CA THR A 115 8.18 -24.12 -0.53
C THR A 115 6.86 -23.39 -0.79
N VAL A 116 6.12 -23.84 -1.81
CA VAL A 116 4.77 -23.32 -2.12
C VAL A 116 3.86 -23.36 -0.90
N GLY A 117 3.85 -24.48 -0.14
CA GLY A 117 3.06 -24.59 1.09
C GLY A 117 3.46 -23.57 2.16
N GLN A 118 4.75 -23.28 2.31
CA GLN A 118 5.24 -22.25 3.24
C GLN A 118 4.84 -20.85 2.78
N ALA A 119 4.96 -20.57 1.49
CA ALA A 119 4.53 -19.29 0.91
C ALA A 119 3.01 -19.07 1.09
N MET A 120 2.20 -20.09 0.81
CA MET A 120 0.75 -20.03 1.02
C MET A 120 0.37 -19.82 2.50
N ALA A 121 1.09 -20.47 3.42
CA ALA A 121 0.90 -20.25 4.86
C ALA A 121 1.27 -18.81 5.27
N HIS A 122 2.34 -18.26 4.69
CA HIS A 122 2.74 -16.88 4.90
C HIS A 122 1.69 -15.89 4.38
N ILE A 123 1.20 -16.08 3.15
CA ILE A 123 0.15 -15.24 2.56
C ILE A 123 -1.15 -15.29 3.38
N LYS A 124 -1.58 -16.46 3.82
CA LYS A 124 -2.77 -16.60 4.68
C LYS A 124 -2.65 -15.83 5.99
N LYS A 125 -1.45 -15.69 6.52
CA LYS A 125 -1.18 -14.98 7.78
C LYS A 125 -1.08 -13.48 7.60
N THR A 126 -0.48 -13.01 6.51
CA THR A 126 -0.09 -11.59 6.33
C THR A 126 -0.92 -10.88 5.26
N GLY A 127 -1.54 -11.60 4.34
CA GLY A 127 -2.17 -11.06 3.13
C GLY A 127 -3.35 -10.13 3.38
N ILE A 128 -4.00 -10.21 4.55
CA ILE A 128 -5.09 -9.30 4.93
C ILE A 128 -4.62 -7.85 5.11
N HIS A 129 -3.32 -7.64 5.34
CA HIS A 129 -2.69 -6.33 5.49
C HIS A 129 -1.85 -5.96 4.27
N LYS A 130 -2.09 -6.60 3.12
CA LYS A 130 -1.37 -6.36 1.88
C LYS A 130 -2.31 -5.74 0.86
N GLU A 131 -1.81 -4.76 0.12
CA GLU A 131 -2.53 -4.09 -0.95
C GLU A 131 -3.05 -5.10 -1.97
N THR A 132 -2.18 -6.02 -2.38
CA THR A 132 -2.53 -7.12 -3.25
C THR A 132 -1.76 -8.39 -2.92
N ILE A 133 -2.38 -9.55 -3.19
CA ILE A 133 -1.75 -10.87 -3.10
C ILE A 133 -1.62 -11.54 -4.47
N TYR A 134 -2.08 -10.90 -5.55
CA TYR A 134 -2.09 -11.50 -6.88
C TYR A 134 -0.69 -11.74 -7.43
N THR A 135 0.24 -10.84 -7.12
CA THR A 135 1.67 -10.98 -7.42
C THR A 135 2.44 -10.95 -6.10
N CYS A 136 3.27 -11.97 -5.87
CA CYS A 136 4.17 -12.04 -4.73
C CYS A 136 5.60 -11.83 -5.22
N TYR A 137 6.40 -11.14 -4.44
CA TYR A 137 7.75 -10.71 -4.81
C TYR A 137 8.78 -11.51 -4.03
N ILE A 138 9.77 -12.06 -4.72
CA ILE A 138 10.84 -12.83 -4.11
C ILE A 138 12.04 -11.93 -3.93
N THR A 139 12.49 -11.78 -2.68
CA THR A 139 13.66 -10.96 -2.37
C THR A 139 14.78 -11.78 -1.75
N GLU A 140 16.03 -11.50 -2.17
CA GLU A 140 17.25 -11.95 -1.51
C GLU A 140 18.01 -10.73 -0.99
N ARG A 141 18.21 -10.64 0.34
CA ARG A 141 18.86 -9.49 0.98
C ARG A 141 18.25 -8.15 0.56
N ARG A 142 16.91 -8.11 0.48
CA ARG A 142 16.07 -7.00 0.01
C ARG A 142 16.13 -6.72 -1.50
N LYS A 143 16.98 -7.40 -2.28
CA LYS A 143 16.99 -7.26 -3.74
C LYS A 143 15.87 -8.09 -4.34
N LEU A 144 15.16 -7.51 -5.28
CA LEU A 144 14.14 -8.21 -6.05
C LEU A 144 14.82 -9.21 -7.00
N VAL A 145 14.53 -10.52 -6.83
CA VAL A 145 15.14 -11.60 -7.61
C VAL A 145 14.13 -12.43 -8.40
N GLY A 146 12.85 -12.33 -8.06
CA GLY A 146 11.80 -13.08 -8.73
C GLY A 146 10.41 -12.55 -8.40
N ILE A 147 9.43 -12.99 -9.18
CA ILE A 147 8.00 -12.82 -8.91
C ILE A 147 7.30 -14.16 -9.08
N VAL A 148 6.18 -14.36 -8.39
CA VAL A 148 5.30 -15.50 -8.56
C VAL A 148 3.85 -15.08 -8.40
N SER A 149 2.97 -15.58 -9.27
CA SER A 149 1.55 -15.27 -9.16
C SER A 149 0.85 -16.10 -8.09
N ALA A 150 -0.19 -15.55 -7.48
CA ALA A 150 -1.06 -16.32 -6.58
C ALA A 150 -1.66 -17.54 -7.28
N LYS A 151 -1.96 -17.43 -8.59
CA LYS A 151 -2.46 -18.55 -9.40
C LYS A 151 -1.46 -19.70 -9.43
N ASP A 152 -0.18 -19.42 -9.70
CA ASP A 152 0.85 -20.45 -9.78
C ASP A 152 1.07 -21.12 -8.42
N LEU A 153 1.05 -20.34 -7.33
CA LEU A 153 1.09 -20.88 -5.96
C LEU A 153 -0.08 -21.80 -5.65
N MET A 154 -1.30 -21.43 -6.11
CA MET A 154 -2.52 -22.22 -5.86
C MET A 154 -2.61 -23.49 -6.70
N THR A 155 -1.91 -23.57 -7.82
CA THR A 155 -1.98 -24.68 -8.78
C THR A 155 -0.76 -25.60 -8.74
N THR A 156 0.24 -25.29 -7.91
CA THR A 156 1.47 -26.05 -7.77
C THR A 156 1.49 -26.83 -6.45
N ASP A 157 2.15 -28.00 -6.41
CA ASP A 157 2.28 -28.83 -5.22
C ASP A 157 3.04 -28.12 -4.09
N ASP A 158 2.58 -28.29 -2.86
CA ASP A 158 3.09 -27.62 -1.65
C ASP A 158 4.61 -27.81 -1.42
N ASN A 159 5.20 -28.90 -1.91
CA ASN A 159 6.61 -29.22 -1.70
C ASN A 159 7.57 -28.60 -2.73
N VAL A 160 7.04 -27.96 -3.78
CA VAL A 160 7.87 -27.32 -4.82
C VAL A 160 8.54 -26.09 -4.24
N PRO A 161 9.86 -25.90 -4.38
CA PRO A 161 10.54 -24.68 -3.96
C PRO A 161 10.13 -23.48 -4.82
N ILE A 162 10.00 -22.32 -4.21
CA ILE A 162 9.63 -21.06 -4.91
C ILE A 162 10.63 -20.73 -6.03
N LYS A 163 11.93 -20.97 -5.82
CA LYS A 163 12.97 -20.75 -6.84
C LYS A 163 12.75 -21.50 -8.14
N ASP A 164 12.04 -22.65 -8.10
CA ASP A 164 11.76 -23.48 -9.28
C ASP A 164 10.47 -23.02 -10.01
N LEU A 165 9.69 -22.14 -9.37
CA LEU A 165 8.42 -21.61 -9.86
C LEU A 165 8.49 -20.14 -10.27
N MET A 166 9.37 -19.35 -9.66
CA MET A 166 9.43 -17.90 -9.84
C MET A 166 9.91 -17.52 -11.25
N GLU A 167 9.37 -16.43 -11.75
CA GLU A 167 9.85 -15.71 -12.94
C GLU A 167 10.96 -14.74 -12.53
N THR A 168 12.06 -14.73 -13.30
CA THR A 168 13.22 -13.87 -13.03
C THR A 168 13.36 -12.70 -14.01
N GLU A 169 12.61 -12.70 -15.11
CA GLU A 169 12.51 -11.57 -16.04
C GLU A 169 11.45 -10.58 -15.52
N ILE A 170 11.85 -9.69 -14.61
CA ILE A 170 10.94 -8.83 -13.89
C ILE A 170 10.90 -7.43 -14.50
N ILE A 171 9.72 -6.95 -14.80
CA ILE A 171 9.49 -5.54 -15.11
C ILE A 171 9.39 -4.79 -13.79
N SER A 172 10.28 -3.82 -13.59
CA SER A 172 10.33 -2.98 -12.38
C SER A 172 10.65 -1.53 -12.75
N VAL A 173 10.36 -0.61 -11.85
CA VAL A 173 10.72 0.81 -11.98
C VAL A 173 11.59 1.27 -10.82
N TYR A 174 12.36 2.33 -11.05
CA TYR A 174 13.09 3.00 -9.99
C TYR A 174 12.19 3.99 -9.26
N THR A 175 12.48 4.26 -7.99
CA THR A 175 11.73 5.21 -7.14
C THR A 175 11.55 6.59 -7.78
N HIS A 176 12.47 7.04 -8.61
CA HIS A 176 12.41 8.34 -9.29
C HIS A 176 11.87 8.28 -10.73
N ALA A 177 11.31 7.14 -11.14
CA ALA A 177 10.65 7.04 -12.44
C ALA A 177 9.39 7.91 -12.43
N ASP A 178 9.17 8.61 -13.53
CA ASP A 178 8.00 9.46 -13.73
C ASP A 178 6.70 8.63 -13.78
N GLN A 179 5.63 9.13 -13.17
CA GLN A 179 4.33 8.46 -13.13
C GLN A 179 3.78 8.15 -14.52
N GLU A 180 3.98 9.02 -15.52
CA GLU A 180 3.56 8.73 -16.89
C GLU A 180 4.29 7.51 -17.46
N GLN A 181 5.58 7.35 -17.13
CA GLN A 181 6.34 6.16 -17.53
C GLN A 181 5.80 4.90 -16.86
N VAL A 182 5.42 5.00 -15.59
CA VAL A 182 4.77 3.91 -14.83
C VAL A 182 3.45 3.52 -15.51
N ALA A 183 2.58 4.49 -15.79
CA ALA A 183 1.30 4.29 -16.48
C ALA A 183 1.46 3.62 -17.87
N GLN A 184 2.50 4.01 -18.63
CA GLN A 184 2.80 3.38 -19.90
C GLN A 184 3.21 1.90 -19.77
N LEU A 185 3.94 1.53 -18.70
CA LEU A 185 4.31 0.14 -18.45
C LEU A 185 3.08 -0.71 -18.09
N PHE A 186 2.17 -0.20 -17.28
CA PHE A 186 0.90 -0.87 -16.98
C PHE A 186 0.11 -1.18 -18.25
N THR A 187 -0.08 -0.17 -19.10
CA THR A 187 -0.80 -0.33 -20.38
C THR A 187 -0.11 -1.29 -21.34
N LYS A 188 1.23 -1.26 -21.37
CA LYS A 188 2.02 -2.09 -22.31
C LYS A 188 2.05 -3.55 -21.95
N TYR A 189 2.07 -3.87 -20.65
CA TYR A 189 2.30 -5.22 -20.15
C TYR A 189 1.10 -5.84 -19.43
N ASP A 190 -0.02 -5.11 -19.36
CA ASP A 190 -1.27 -5.56 -18.70
C ASP A 190 -1.03 -6.01 -17.24
N LEU A 191 -0.26 -5.20 -16.50
CA LEU A 191 0.11 -5.50 -15.12
C LEU A 191 -0.99 -5.06 -14.15
N LEU A 192 -1.07 -5.71 -12.98
CA LEU A 192 -1.94 -5.30 -11.87
C LEU A 192 -1.15 -4.50 -10.82
N ALA A 193 0.13 -4.81 -10.66
CA ALA A 193 1.04 -4.11 -9.78
C ALA A 193 2.46 -4.16 -10.36
N LEU A 194 3.24 -3.11 -10.09
CA LEU A 194 4.59 -2.93 -10.61
C LEU A 194 5.57 -2.74 -9.45
N PRO A 195 6.60 -3.59 -9.29
CA PRO A 195 7.57 -3.44 -8.22
C PRO A 195 8.46 -2.21 -8.42
N VAL A 196 8.68 -1.49 -7.33
CA VAL A 196 9.54 -0.32 -7.24
C VAL A 196 10.84 -0.71 -6.54
N ILE A 197 11.96 -0.35 -7.15
CA ILE A 197 13.31 -0.62 -6.62
C ILE A 197 14.10 0.68 -6.42
N ASP A 198 15.01 0.67 -5.45
CA ASP A 198 15.98 1.73 -5.27
C ASP A 198 17.17 1.59 -6.25
N GLN A 199 18.12 2.55 -6.19
CA GLN A 199 19.31 2.53 -7.05
C GLN A 199 20.23 1.33 -6.81
N ASP A 200 20.13 0.68 -5.64
CA ASP A 200 20.87 -0.54 -5.30
C ASP A 200 20.15 -1.82 -5.75
N GLY A 201 18.98 -1.70 -6.38
CA GLY A 201 18.13 -2.82 -6.80
C GLY A 201 17.35 -3.46 -5.64
N ARG A 202 17.22 -2.78 -4.49
CA ARG A 202 16.40 -3.26 -3.39
C ARG A 202 14.95 -2.91 -3.63
N MET A 203 14.07 -3.85 -3.38
CA MET A 203 12.64 -3.61 -3.46
C MET A 203 12.20 -2.71 -2.28
N VAL A 204 11.49 -1.64 -2.59
CA VAL A 204 11.02 -0.64 -1.61
C VAL A 204 9.50 -0.53 -1.55
N GLY A 205 8.79 -0.93 -2.60
CA GLY A 205 7.33 -0.87 -2.65
C GLY A 205 6.79 -1.46 -3.94
N ILE A 206 5.51 -1.25 -4.15
CA ILE A 206 4.79 -1.52 -5.41
C ILE A 206 3.93 -0.31 -5.75
N VAL A 207 3.70 -0.10 -7.04
CA VAL A 207 2.62 0.78 -7.52
C VAL A 207 1.51 -0.11 -8.05
N THR A 208 0.26 0.21 -7.76
CA THR A 208 -0.90 -0.47 -8.33
C THR A 208 -1.40 0.26 -9.57
N PHE A 209 -2.27 -0.38 -10.33
CA PHE A 209 -2.79 0.19 -11.58
C PHE A 209 -3.60 1.47 -11.34
N ASP A 210 -4.40 1.50 -10.30
CA ASP A 210 -5.28 2.60 -9.92
C ASP A 210 -4.50 3.83 -9.43
N ASP A 211 -3.40 3.65 -8.70
CA ASP A 211 -2.55 4.76 -8.24
C ASP A 211 -1.72 5.38 -9.37
N ALA A 212 -1.45 4.62 -10.44
CA ALA A 212 -0.69 5.10 -11.58
C ALA A 212 -1.53 5.88 -12.60
N MET A 213 -2.88 5.80 -12.58
CA MET A 213 -3.79 6.33 -13.62
C MET A 213 -4.53 7.56 -13.18
#